data_a11464bf8f63ea1a7d48effd4f2eb292
#
_entry.id   a11464bf8f63ea1a7d48effd4f2eb292
#
_cell.length_a   1.000
_cell.length_b   1.000
_cell.length_c   1.000
_cell.angle_alpha   90.00
_cell.angle_beta   90.00
_cell.angle_gamma   90.00
#
_symmetry.space_group_name_H-M   'P 1'
#
loop_
_entity.id
_entity.type
_entity.pdbx_description
1 polymer ?
#
loop_
_entity_poly.entity_id
_entity_poly.type
_entity_poly.pdbx_seq_one_letter_code
_entity_poly.pdbx_strand_id
1 'polypeptide(L)'
;LDSSQKDLSTVYDCINNVIVPAMGDDAKKRILICMNQADMAMKGKHWISELNRPDETLIAYLDKKAIEVRRRISKTTGINFKPVYYCAGYKEENGDQLMPYNLSKLLYTIIATVPKEKRLAFADVLNPDKEMWEVDDMKEDYKKKIKQSFWDVVGDHLSAGADKGMEIGVWVLGAPGGVIGAVTGGAVGAIGGFFAAIFS
;
A
#
# COMPACT_ATOMS: atom_id res chain seq x y z
N LEU A 1 -2.12 -5.51 -11.92
CA LEU A 1 -2.20 -5.18 -13.35
C LEU A 1 -0.86 -4.60 -13.80
N ASP A 2 -0.48 -4.86 -15.03
CA ASP A 2 0.70 -4.28 -15.65
C ASP A 2 0.33 -2.97 -16.37
N SER A 3 0.99 -1.87 -16.00
CA SER A 3 0.73 -0.54 -16.59
C SER A 3 1.21 -0.42 -18.04
N SER A 4 2.12 -1.29 -18.48
CA SER A 4 2.65 -1.31 -19.84
C SER A 4 1.74 -2.04 -20.83
N GLN A 5 0.92 -2.99 -20.37
CA GLN A 5 0.04 -3.80 -21.22
C GLN A 5 -1.10 -2.98 -21.79
N LYS A 6 -1.38 -3.21 -23.07
CA LYS A 6 -2.50 -2.57 -23.78
C LYS A 6 -3.80 -3.34 -23.61
N ASP A 7 -3.72 -4.67 -23.60
CA ASP A 7 -4.88 -5.55 -23.46
C ASP A 7 -4.90 -6.18 -22.06
N LEU A 8 -5.96 -5.86 -21.33
CA LEU A 8 -6.24 -6.38 -20.00
C LEU A 8 -7.56 -7.17 -19.98
N SER A 9 -8.07 -7.61 -21.14
CA SER A 9 -9.38 -8.28 -21.26
C SER A 9 -9.46 -9.51 -20.36
N THR A 10 -8.49 -10.42 -20.42
CA THR A 10 -8.44 -11.62 -19.57
C THR A 10 -8.44 -11.29 -18.07
N VAL A 11 -7.76 -10.20 -17.67
CA VAL A 11 -7.75 -9.77 -16.27
C VAL A 11 -9.11 -9.22 -15.86
N TYR A 12 -9.76 -8.42 -16.71
CA TYR A 12 -11.11 -7.94 -16.45
C TYR A 12 -12.11 -9.10 -16.34
N ASP A 13 -12.01 -10.09 -17.23
CA ASP A 13 -12.86 -11.28 -17.19
C ASP A 13 -12.65 -12.06 -15.88
N CYS A 14 -11.42 -12.24 -15.44
CA CYS A 14 -11.11 -12.88 -14.16
C CYS A 14 -11.70 -12.09 -12.98
N ILE A 15 -11.50 -10.77 -12.93
CA ILE A 15 -12.03 -9.93 -11.85
C ILE A 15 -13.56 -9.98 -11.85
N ASN A 16 -14.20 -9.80 -13.00
CA ASN A 16 -15.63 -9.64 -13.11
C ASN A 16 -16.40 -10.95 -12.94
N ASN A 17 -15.86 -12.05 -13.47
CA ASN A 17 -16.58 -13.32 -13.57
C ASN A 17 -16.15 -14.36 -12.53
N VAL A 18 -14.98 -14.16 -11.89
CA VAL A 18 -14.44 -15.10 -10.89
C VAL A 18 -14.28 -14.45 -9.54
N ILE A 19 -13.44 -13.41 -9.44
CA ILE A 19 -13.02 -12.85 -8.13
C ILE A 19 -14.18 -12.15 -7.44
N VAL A 20 -14.83 -11.20 -8.12
CA VAL A 20 -15.92 -10.42 -7.52
C VAL A 20 -17.13 -11.30 -7.15
N PRO A 21 -17.61 -12.21 -8.00
CA PRO A 21 -18.68 -13.12 -7.62
C PRO A 21 -18.32 -14.05 -6.45
N ALA A 22 -17.08 -14.56 -6.39
CA ALA A 22 -16.63 -15.41 -5.30
C ALA A 22 -16.55 -14.68 -3.94
N MET A 23 -16.30 -13.36 -3.96
CA MET A 23 -16.21 -12.53 -2.74
C MET A 23 -17.55 -11.91 -2.33
N GLY A 24 -18.55 -11.84 -3.23
CA GLY A 24 -19.84 -11.25 -2.95
C GLY A 24 -19.75 -9.81 -2.43
N ASP A 25 -20.53 -9.49 -1.41
CA ASP A 25 -20.59 -8.14 -0.81
C ASP A 25 -19.26 -7.64 -0.22
N ASP A 26 -18.38 -8.55 0.10
CA ASP A 26 -17.05 -8.22 0.63
C ASP A 26 -16.06 -7.74 -0.45
N ALA A 27 -16.35 -7.95 -1.73
CA ALA A 27 -15.46 -7.57 -2.82
C ALA A 27 -15.05 -6.09 -2.76
N LYS A 28 -16.00 -5.20 -2.48
CA LYS A 28 -15.74 -3.75 -2.36
C LYS A 28 -14.73 -3.40 -1.25
N LYS A 29 -14.69 -4.19 -0.19
CA LYS A 29 -13.86 -3.94 1.00
C LYS A 29 -12.52 -4.65 0.95
N ARG A 30 -12.39 -5.69 0.11
CA ARG A 30 -11.25 -6.63 0.15
C ARG A 30 -10.44 -6.67 -1.13
N ILE A 31 -10.89 -6.00 -2.20
CA ILE A 31 -10.18 -5.94 -3.47
C ILE A 31 -9.52 -4.57 -3.63
N LEU A 32 -8.24 -4.56 -3.89
CA LEU A 32 -7.47 -3.39 -4.29
C LEU A 32 -6.93 -3.61 -5.70
N ILE A 33 -7.12 -2.63 -6.57
CA ILE A 33 -6.61 -2.67 -7.94
C ILE A 33 -5.29 -1.89 -8.00
N CYS A 34 -4.20 -2.63 -8.19
CA CYS A 34 -2.86 -2.08 -8.30
C CYS A 34 -2.34 -2.23 -9.73
N MET A 35 -1.76 -1.17 -10.27
CA MET A 35 -1.17 -1.11 -11.61
C MET A 35 0.34 -0.94 -11.44
N ASN A 36 1.10 -2.03 -11.56
CA ASN A 36 2.56 -2.03 -11.46
C ASN A 36 3.22 -1.61 -12.78
N GLN A 37 4.54 -1.42 -12.76
CA GLN A 37 5.36 -1.05 -13.92
C GLN A 37 4.95 0.29 -14.57
N ALA A 38 4.69 1.29 -13.73
CA ALA A 38 4.36 2.63 -14.22
C ALA A 38 5.50 3.24 -15.04
N ASP A 39 6.74 2.90 -14.71
CA ASP A 39 7.97 3.26 -15.41
C ASP A 39 8.05 2.69 -16.84
N MET A 40 7.51 1.50 -17.06
CA MET A 40 7.49 0.81 -18.36
C MET A 40 6.31 1.22 -19.24
N ALA A 41 5.34 1.96 -18.71
CA ALA A 41 4.23 2.47 -19.50
C ALA A 41 4.73 3.38 -20.63
N MET A 42 4.02 3.44 -21.75
CA MET A 42 4.48 4.12 -22.97
C MET A 42 5.86 3.65 -23.47
N LYS A 43 6.23 2.39 -23.19
CA LYS A 43 7.54 1.79 -23.55
C LYS A 43 8.73 2.49 -22.86
N GLY A 44 8.57 2.87 -21.59
CA GLY A 44 9.58 3.58 -20.82
C GLY A 44 9.81 5.03 -21.23
N LYS A 45 9.05 5.55 -22.20
CA LYS A 45 9.12 6.96 -22.57
C LYS A 45 8.48 7.83 -21.49
N HIS A 46 9.00 9.04 -21.34
CA HIS A 46 8.47 10.01 -20.38
C HIS A 46 8.71 9.65 -18.90
N TRP A 47 9.60 8.68 -18.65
CA TRP A 47 10.16 8.44 -17.33
C TRP A 47 11.44 9.23 -17.14
N ILE A 48 11.51 10.08 -16.12
CA ILE A 48 12.67 10.89 -15.79
C ILE A 48 13.53 10.08 -14.83
N SER A 49 14.54 9.39 -15.37
CA SER A 49 15.36 8.44 -14.60
C SER A 49 16.10 9.09 -13.43
N GLU A 50 16.61 10.31 -13.62
CA GLU A 50 17.36 11.06 -12.61
C GLU A 50 16.49 11.43 -11.38
N LEU A 51 15.19 11.57 -11.59
CA LEU A 51 14.21 11.92 -10.54
C LEU A 51 13.35 10.71 -10.13
N ASN A 52 13.53 9.58 -10.79
CA ASN A 52 12.77 8.36 -10.61
C ASN A 52 11.24 8.59 -10.60
N ARG A 53 10.75 9.39 -11.54
CA ARG A 53 9.33 9.74 -11.63
C ARG A 53 8.87 9.99 -13.06
N PRO A 54 7.56 9.83 -13.35
CA PRO A 54 6.99 10.20 -14.65
C PRO A 54 6.99 11.71 -14.87
N ASP A 55 7.08 12.15 -16.13
CA ASP A 55 6.73 13.49 -16.53
C ASP A 55 5.21 13.69 -16.64
N GLU A 56 4.76 14.90 -16.94
CA GLU A 56 3.34 15.25 -17.05
C GLU A 56 2.60 14.43 -18.11
N THR A 57 3.27 14.06 -19.19
CA THR A 57 2.69 13.26 -20.30
C THR A 57 2.38 11.84 -19.83
N LEU A 58 3.34 11.22 -19.13
CA LEU A 58 3.16 9.89 -18.57
C LEU A 58 2.16 9.88 -17.42
N ILE A 59 2.15 10.91 -16.57
CA ILE A 59 1.13 11.07 -15.53
C ILE A 59 -0.27 11.10 -16.16
N ALA A 60 -0.48 11.94 -17.18
CA ALA A 60 -1.78 12.01 -17.85
C ALA A 60 -2.20 10.69 -18.49
N TYR A 61 -1.25 9.94 -19.06
CA TYR A 61 -1.49 8.61 -19.61
C TYR A 61 -1.89 7.61 -18.51
N LEU A 62 -1.16 7.57 -17.40
CA LEU A 62 -1.43 6.67 -16.27
C LEU A 62 -2.78 6.99 -15.58
N ASP A 63 -3.09 8.26 -15.40
CA ASP A 63 -4.37 8.71 -14.85
C ASP A 63 -5.53 8.28 -15.76
N LYS A 64 -5.40 8.50 -17.08
CA LYS A 64 -6.40 8.04 -18.07
C LYS A 64 -6.58 6.54 -18.03
N LYS A 65 -5.48 5.78 -17.95
CA LYS A 65 -5.52 4.31 -17.85
C LYS A 65 -6.20 3.85 -16.55
N ALA A 66 -5.90 4.46 -15.43
CA ALA A 66 -6.55 4.16 -14.15
C ALA A 66 -8.06 4.42 -14.19
N ILE A 67 -8.48 5.53 -14.83
CA ILE A 67 -9.90 5.84 -15.05
C ILE A 67 -10.55 4.77 -15.91
N GLU A 68 -9.91 4.33 -16.99
CA GLU A 68 -10.45 3.30 -17.88
C GLU A 68 -10.56 1.94 -17.18
N VAL A 69 -9.54 1.53 -16.42
CA VAL A 69 -9.58 0.31 -15.59
C VAL A 69 -10.77 0.35 -14.62
N ARG A 70 -10.90 1.45 -13.89
CA ARG A 70 -12.01 1.67 -12.96
C ARG A 70 -13.36 1.58 -13.68
N ARG A 71 -13.51 2.27 -14.82
CA ARG A 71 -14.75 2.29 -15.61
C ARG A 71 -15.15 0.89 -16.08
N ARG A 72 -14.21 0.11 -16.60
CA ARG A 72 -14.48 -1.24 -17.09
C ARG A 72 -14.92 -2.19 -15.97
N ILE A 73 -14.22 -2.20 -14.86
CA ILE A 73 -14.56 -3.05 -13.71
C ILE A 73 -15.91 -2.61 -13.12
N SER A 74 -16.11 -1.31 -12.88
CA SER A 74 -17.35 -0.84 -12.26
C SER A 74 -18.59 -1.03 -13.15
N LYS A 75 -18.44 -0.99 -14.48
CA LYS A 75 -19.56 -1.24 -15.40
C LYS A 75 -20.15 -2.65 -15.24
N THR A 76 -19.30 -3.65 -14.97
CA THR A 76 -19.73 -5.05 -14.84
C THR A 76 -20.10 -5.40 -13.40
N THR A 77 -19.34 -4.90 -12.43
CA THR A 77 -19.50 -5.31 -11.01
C THR A 77 -20.36 -4.36 -10.19
N GLY A 78 -20.61 -3.13 -10.67
CA GLY A 78 -21.21 -2.06 -9.88
C GLY A 78 -20.27 -1.46 -8.81
N ILE A 79 -19.04 -1.98 -8.66
CA ILE A 79 -18.10 -1.57 -7.62
C ILE A 79 -17.16 -0.48 -8.14
N ASN A 80 -17.06 0.62 -7.42
CA ASN A 80 -16.21 1.74 -7.78
C ASN A 80 -14.83 1.64 -7.13
N PHE A 81 -13.92 0.90 -7.74
CA PHE A 81 -12.53 0.79 -7.30
C PHE A 81 -11.75 2.07 -7.63
N LYS A 82 -10.70 2.33 -6.83
CA LYS A 82 -9.72 3.40 -7.09
C LYS A 82 -8.37 2.76 -7.41
N PRO A 83 -8.02 2.52 -8.68
CA PRO A 83 -6.74 1.93 -9.04
C PRO A 83 -5.58 2.83 -8.62
N VAL A 84 -4.51 2.21 -8.12
CA VAL A 84 -3.25 2.88 -7.77
C VAL A 84 -2.18 2.39 -8.72
N TYR A 85 -1.50 3.30 -9.41
CA TYR A 85 -0.32 2.95 -10.21
C TYR A 85 0.96 3.22 -9.42
N TYR A 86 1.93 2.34 -9.62
CA TYR A 86 3.21 2.38 -8.93
C TYR A 86 4.29 1.66 -9.75
N CYS A 87 5.54 1.83 -9.34
CA CYS A 87 6.67 1.03 -9.77
C CYS A 87 7.32 0.45 -8.51
N ALA A 88 7.56 -0.87 -8.50
CA ALA A 88 8.16 -1.53 -7.33
C ALA A 88 9.67 -1.32 -7.23
N GLY A 89 10.29 -0.80 -8.29
CA GLY A 89 11.74 -0.84 -8.43
C GLY A 89 12.24 -2.26 -8.65
N TYR A 90 13.53 -2.42 -8.90
CA TYR A 90 14.18 -3.72 -8.98
C TYR A 90 15.69 -3.57 -8.75
N LYS A 91 16.33 -4.66 -8.39
CA LYS A 91 17.78 -4.71 -8.25
C LYS A 91 18.37 -5.33 -9.53
N GLU A 92 19.31 -4.62 -10.16
CA GLU A 92 20.02 -5.14 -11.33
C GLU A 92 21.07 -6.19 -10.95
N GLU A 93 21.50 -7.00 -11.91
CA GLU A 93 22.52 -8.04 -11.69
C GLU A 93 23.87 -7.45 -11.24
N ASN A 94 24.21 -6.25 -11.72
CA ASN A 94 25.40 -5.50 -11.31
C ASN A 94 25.31 -4.92 -9.89
N GLY A 95 24.16 -5.02 -9.24
CA GLY A 95 23.91 -4.58 -7.88
C GLY A 95 23.25 -3.21 -7.76
N ASP A 96 23.00 -2.48 -8.85
CA ASP A 96 22.30 -1.21 -8.84
C ASP A 96 20.83 -1.41 -8.46
N GLN A 97 20.31 -0.56 -7.57
CA GLN A 97 18.93 -0.57 -7.13
C GLN A 97 18.16 0.55 -7.83
N LEU A 98 17.18 0.17 -8.65
CA LEU A 98 16.19 1.11 -9.17
C LEU A 98 15.09 1.30 -8.13
N MET A 99 14.95 2.53 -7.66
CA MET A 99 14.05 2.88 -6.56
C MET A 99 12.58 2.77 -6.96
N PRO A 100 11.68 2.47 -6.00
CA PRO A 100 10.26 2.48 -6.23
C PRO A 100 9.71 3.88 -6.48
N TYR A 101 8.50 3.93 -7.06
CA TYR A 101 7.68 5.13 -7.19
C TYR A 101 6.26 4.84 -6.72
N ASN A 102 5.66 5.76 -5.96
CA ASN A 102 4.33 5.62 -5.37
C ASN A 102 4.19 4.44 -4.38
N LEU A 103 5.28 3.96 -3.78
CA LEU A 103 5.21 2.86 -2.83
C LEU A 103 4.53 3.30 -1.53
N SER A 104 4.80 4.52 -1.05
CA SER A 104 4.09 5.12 0.10
C SER A 104 2.60 5.28 -0.16
N LYS A 105 2.20 5.70 -1.35
CA LYS A 105 0.80 5.75 -1.79
C LYS A 105 0.14 4.38 -1.82
N LEU A 106 0.82 3.37 -2.36
CA LEU A 106 0.34 1.99 -2.38
C LEU A 106 0.11 1.47 -0.97
N LEU A 107 1.09 1.63 -0.08
CA LEU A 107 0.98 1.20 1.32
C LEU A 107 -0.18 1.91 2.03
N TYR A 108 -0.31 3.23 1.89
CA TYR A 108 -1.43 3.97 2.46
C TYR A 108 -2.78 3.40 1.97
N THR A 109 -2.89 3.10 0.68
CA THR A 109 -4.12 2.55 0.12
C THR A 109 -4.44 1.15 0.67
N ILE A 110 -3.43 0.30 0.84
CA ILE A 110 -3.58 -1.02 1.48
C ILE A 110 -4.10 -0.83 2.92
N ILE A 111 -3.41 -0.01 3.72
CA ILE A 111 -3.75 0.23 5.13
C ILE A 111 -5.16 0.83 5.27
N ALA A 112 -5.55 1.74 4.38
CA ALA A 112 -6.89 2.33 4.37
C ALA A 112 -8.00 1.32 4.03
N THR A 113 -7.66 0.26 3.28
CA THR A 113 -8.59 -0.81 2.88
C THR A 113 -8.69 -1.90 3.94
N VAL A 114 -7.63 -2.13 4.70
CA VAL A 114 -7.57 -3.17 5.74
C VAL A 114 -8.34 -2.74 6.99
N PRO A 115 -9.12 -3.64 7.63
CA PRO A 115 -9.74 -3.37 8.92
C PRO A 115 -8.72 -2.89 9.97
N LYS A 116 -9.13 -1.94 10.82
CA LYS A 116 -8.24 -1.27 11.78
C LYS A 116 -7.41 -2.25 12.59
N GLU A 117 -8.04 -3.29 13.13
CA GLU A 117 -7.43 -4.30 14.01
C GLU A 117 -6.32 -5.13 13.33
N LYS A 118 -6.28 -5.13 12.01
CA LYS A 118 -5.27 -5.88 11.22
C LYS A 118 -4.13 -5.01 10.71
N ARG A 119 -4.20 -3.69 10.86
CA ARG A 119 -3.21 -2.77 10.29
C ARG A 119 -1.82 -2.95 10.88
N LEU A 120 -1.71 -3.20 12.18
CA LEU A 120 -0.42 -3.36 12.85
C LEU A 120 0.42 -4.53 12.29
N ALA A 121 -0.22 -5.56 11.76
CA ALA A 121 0.49 -6.68 11.13
C ALA A 121 1.32 -6.26 9.90
N PHE A 122 1.02 -5.12 9.29
CA PHE A 122 1.81 -4.60 8.17
C PHE A 122 3.09 -3.90 8.64
N ALA A 123 3.17 -3.43 9.88
CA ALA A 123 4.36 -2.74 10.38
C ALA A 123 5.59 -3.65 10.34
N ASP A 124 5.43 -4.94 10.68
CA ASP A 124 6.54 -5.90 10.76
C ASP A 124 7.11 -6.32 9.40
N VAL A 125 6.36 -6.10 8.31
CA VAL A 125 6.74 -6.52 6.96
C VAL A 125 7.17 -5.36 6.05
N LEU A 126 7.18 -4.14 6.57
CA LEU A 126 7.63 -2.98 5.79
C LEU A 126 9.15 -3.02 5.58
N ASN A 127 9.57 -2.61 4.39
CA ASN A 127 10.98 -2.45 4.11
C ASN A 127 11.56 -1.36 5.02
N PRO A 128 12.62 -1.65 5.82
CA PRO A 128 13.22 -0.68 6.72
C PRO A 128 14.03 0.40 5.99
N ASP A 129 14.37 0.20 4.74
CA ASP A 129 15.10 1.18 3.93
C ASP A 129 14.20 2.36 3.59
N LYS A 130 14.52 3.53 4.17
CA LYS A 130 13.73 4.75 3.98
C LYS A 130 13.73 5.26 2.54
N GLU A 131 14.81 5.02 1.78
CA GLU A 131 14.92 5.47 0.39
C GLU A 131 13.85 4.84 -0.50
N MET A 132 13.40 3.62 -0.15
CA MET A 132 12.32 2.94 -0.86
C MET A 132 10.97 3.69 -0.79
N TRP A 133 10.80 4.63 0.14
CA TRP A 133 9.55 5.35 0.40
C TRP A 133 9.58 6.82 -0.02
N GLU A 134 10.66 7.29 -0.65
CA GLU A 134 10.87 8.73 -0.85
C GLU A 134 10.11 9.30 -2.03
N VAL A 135 9.98 8.54 -3.13
CA VAL A 135 9.44 9.08 -4.38
C VAL A 135 7.98 8.68 -4.59
N ASP A 136 7.09 9.67 -4.58
CA ASP A 136 5.67 9.50 -4.87
C ASP A 136 5.11 10.66 -5.71
N ASP A 137 3.80 10.66 -5.96
CA ASP A 137 3.14 11.66 -6.80
C ASP A 137 2.90 13.01 -6.10
N MET A 138 3.30 13.14 -4.85
CA MET A 138 3.19 14.35 -4.01
C MET A 138 1.77 14.94 -3.94
N LYS A 139 0.73 14.17 -4.31
CA LYS A 139 -0.67 14.63 -4.23
C LYS A 139 -1.16 14.73 -2.79
N GLU A 140 -0.58 13.90 -1.90
CA GLU A 140 -0.90 13.86 -0.48
C GLU A 140 0.35 13.50 0.33
N ASP A 141 0.38 13.84 1.61
CA ASP A 141 1.41 13.34 2.54
C ASP A 141 1.04 11.92 3.00
N TYR A 142 1.39 10.94 2.16
CA TYR A 142 1.07 9.52 2.41
C TYR A 142 1.78 8.99 3.65
N LYS A 143 3.04 9.40 3.88
CA LYS A 143 3.83 8.99 5.04
C LYS A 143 3.17 9.44 6.35
N LYS A 144 2.70 10.67 6.41
CA LYS A 144 1.93 11.18 7.57
C LYS A 144 0.63 10.42 7.76
N LYS A 145 -0.11 10.15 6.69
CA LYS A 145 -1.37 9.38 6.75
C LYS A 145 -1.16 7.94 7.20
N ILE A 146 -0.07 7.29 6.75
CA ILE A 146 0.33 5.97 7.22
C ILE A 146 0.58 6.02 8.75
N LYS A 147 1.47 6.91 9.21
CA LYS A 147 1.75 7.11 10.63
C LYS A 147 0.45 7.29 11.43
N GLN A 148 -0.42 8.19 11.01
CA GLN A 148 -1.69 8.46 11.68
C GLN A 148 -2.58 7.22 11.75
N SER A 149 -2.69 6.46 10.65
CA SER A 149 -3.50 5.24 10.60
C SER A 149 -3.04 4.16 11.59
N PHE A 150 -1.75 4.08 11.88
CA PHE A 150 -1.22 3.17 12.90
C PHE A 150 -1.44 3.72 14.32
N TRP A 151 -1.22 5.03 14.53
CA TRP A 151 -1.46 5.65 15.83
C TRP A 151 -2.94 5.61 16.23
N ASP A 152 -3.87 5.72 15.29
CA ASP A 152 -5.30 5.55 15.53
C ASP A 152 -5.62 4.15 16.07
N VAL A 153 -4.92 3.12 15.60
CA VAL A 153 -5.07 1.75 16.13
C VAL A 153 -4.54 1.64 17.55
N VAL A 154 -3.34 2.16 17.80
CA VAL A 154 -2.71 2.15 19.12
C VAL A 154 -3.56 2.92 20.13
N GLY A 155 -4.09 4.10 19.75
CA GLY A 155 -4.95 4.92 20.60
C GLY A 155 -6.25 4.21 21.00
N ASP A 156 -6.92 3.56 20.05
CA ASP A 156 -8.15 2.78 20.31
C ASP A 156 -7.88 1.65 21.32
N HIS A 157 -6.73 0.99 21.22
CA HIS A 157 -6.39 -0.12 22.12
C HIS A 157 -5.98 0.37 23.52
N LEU A 158 -5.27 1.49 23.62
CA LEU A 158 -4.94 2.10 24.91
C LEU A 158 -6.20 2.56 25.64
N SER A 159 -7.20 3.08 24.91
CA SER A 159 -8.47 3.51 25.49
C SER A 159 -9.41 2.36 25.90
N ALA A 160 -9.24 1.19 25.29
CA ALA A 160 -10.07 0.01 25.56
C ALA A 160 -9.64 -0.82 26.78
N GLY A 161 -8.56 -0.44 27.46
CA GLY A 161 -8.05 -1.07 28.69
C GLY A 161 -7.04 -2.21 28.48
N ALA A 162 -6.46 -2.67 29.59
CA ALA A 162 -5.33 -3.60 29.63
C ALA A 162 -5.58 -4.97 28.94
N ASP A 163 -6.83 -5.44 28.90
CA ASP A 163 -7.16 -6.75 28.31
C ASP A 163 -6.91 -6.83 26.81
N LYS A 164 -7.13 -5.73 26.08
CA LYS A 164 -6.84 -5.65 24.63
C LYS A 164 -5.38 -5.29 24.33
N GLY A 165 -4.70 -4.63 25.24
CA GLY A 165 -3.27 -4.34 25.12
C GLY A 165 -2.42 -5.61 25.08
N MET A 166 -2.87 -6.69 25.72
CA MET A 166 -2.21 -7.99 25.71
C MET A 166 -2.26 -8.67 24.33
N GLU A 167 -3.38 -8.54 23.63
CA GLU A 167 -3.57 -9.11 22.29
C GLU A 167 -2.65 -8.48 21.24
N ILE A 168 -2.40 -7.18 21.34
CA ILE A 168 -1.45 -6.46 20.46
C ILE A 168 0.00 -6.82 20.77
N GLY A 169 0.36 -6.90 22.06
CA GLY A 169 1.72 -7.25 22.46
C GLY A 169 2.15 -8.62 21.93
N VAL A 170 1.24 -9.59 21.91
CA VAL A 170 1.48 -10.93 21.36
C VAL A 170 1.62 -10.88 19.83
N TRP A 171 0.85 -10.03 19.15
CA TRP A 171 0.88 -9.88 17.69
C TRP A 171 2.10 -9.14 17.16
N VAL A 172 2.50 -8.04 17.83
CA VAL A 172 3.61 -7.18 17.38
C VAL A 172 4.97 -7.77 17.76
N LEU A 173 5.06 -8.57 18.83
CA LEU A 173 6.35 -9.08 19.34
C LEU A 173 6.57 -10.58 19.12
N GLY A 174 5.61 -11.31 18.53
CA GLY A 174 5.75 -12.73 18.18
C GLY A 174 6.02 -13.65 19.36
N ALA A 175 5.79 -13.21 20.61
CA ALA A 175 6.13 -13.96 21.82
C ALA A 175 4.88 -14.48 22.54
N PRO A 176 4.68 -15.79 22.68
CA PRO A 176 3.70 -16.32 23.59
C PRO A 176 4.18 -16.15 25.05
N GLY A 177 3.50 -15.29 25.82
CA GLY A 177 3.64 -15.27 27.27
C GLY A 177 4.48 -14.14 27.88
N GLY A 178 4.59 -12.96 27.29
CA GLY A 178 5.35 -11.83 27.85
C GLY A 178 4.56 -10.93 28.80
N VAL A 179 5.17 -10.56 29.89
CA VAL A 179 4.75 -9.75 31.03
C VAL A 179 3.96 -8.49 30.67
N ILE A 180 2.75 -8.36 31.19
CA ILE A 180 1.69 -7.39 30.84
C ILE A 180 2.05 -5.91 31.06
N GLY A 181 2.99 -5.57 31.91
CA GLY A 181 3.32 -4.19 32.29
C GLY A 181 4.35 -3.48 31.40
N ALA A 182 5.19 -4.25 30.67
CA ALA A 182 6.25 -3.71 29.83
C ALA A 182 5.81 -3.51 28.37
N VAL A 183 4.68 -4.11 27.98
CA VAL A 183 4.25 -4.23 26.59
C VAL A 183 3.64 -2.95 26.03
N THR A 184 2.89 -2.18 26.83
CA THR A 184 2.24 -0.95 26.33
C THR A 184 3.26 0.16 26.00
N GLY A 185 4.24 0.41 26.87
CA GLY A 185 5.29 1.39 26.63
C GLY A 185 6.28 0.93 25.55
N GLY A 186 6.63 -0.37 25.55
CA GLY A 186 7.57 -0.97 24.60
C GLY A 186 7.01 -1.03 23.18
N ALA A 187 5.75 -1.45 22.99
CA ALA A 187 5.12 -1.50 21.67
C ALA A 187 4.91 -0.12 21.06
N VAL A 188 4.47 0.85 21.86
CA VAL A 188 4.32 2.25 21.43
C VAL A 188 5.68 2.84 21.06
N GLY A 189 6.72 2.58 21.86
CA GLY A 189 8.09 3.01 21.59
C GLY A 189 8.69 2.36 20.34
N ALA A 190 8.45 1.05 20.14
CA ALA A 190 8.93 0.31 18.97
C ALA A 190 8.27 0.78 17.69
N ILE A 191 6.94 0.96 17.68
CA ILE A 191 6.20 1.49 16.54
C ILE A 191 6.63 2.93 16.25
N GLY A 192 6.76 3.77 17.26
CA GLY A 192 7.22 5.16 17.11
C GLY A 192 8.62 5.25 16.55
N GLY A 193 9.55 4.46 17.08
CA GLY A 193 10.93 4.35 16.61
C GLY A 193 11.03 3.84 15.17
N PHE A 194 10.27 2.82 14.83
CA PHE A 194 10.18 2.25 13.47
C PHE A 194 9.72 3.30 12.45
N PHE A 195 8.62 4.02 12.73
CA PHE A 195 8.14 5.07 11.82
C PHE A 195 9.05 6.29 11.77
N ALA A 196 9.76 6.60 12.84
CA ALA A 196 10.80 7.63 12.80
C ALA A 196 11.96 7.20 11.89
N ALA A 197 12.36 5.94 11.93
CA ALA A 197 13.45 5.43 11.09
C ALA A 197 13.10 5.40 9.59
N ILE A 198 11.86 5.02 9.25
CA ILE A 198 11.45 4.87 7.82
C ILE A 198 10.95 6.17 7.21
N PHE A 199 10.26 7.01 7.99
CA PHE A 199 9.55 8.19 7.47
C PHE A 199 10.02 9.52 8.08
N SER A 200 11.22 9.57 8.62
CA SER A 200 11.84 10.82 9.12
C SER A 200 12.43 11.65 7.98
#